data_88752f58273e1543b08e7ee99f01ef50
#
_entry.id   88752f58273e1543b08e7ee99f01ef50
#
_cell.length_a   1.000
_cell.length_b   1.000
_cell.length_c   1.000
_cell.angle_alpha   90.00
_cell.angle_beta   90.00
_cell.angle_gamma   90.00
#
_symmetry.space_group_name_H-M   'P 1'
#
loop_
_entity.id
_entity.type
_entity.pdbx_description
1 polymer ?
#
loop_
_entity_poly.entity_id
_entity_poly.type
_entity_poly.pdbx_seq_one_letter_code
_entity_poly.pdbx_strand_id
1 'polypeptide(L)'
;PDVIGVTRITREAFPKCDVSVFSNGILLLQQKDSFWESCRDYGINVIASAYPIDINVDAVRARAERFGVKFGWAWGEEESSHDTFVITPINLAGDGNIKRNFALCGRANNCITLSHGRLFTCTFAPHVRHFNSYFGKSVAITDADFVNIYSDIAADDILRRMAEPIPACRYCDLNGRFIEWGISERKIDEWV
;
A
#
# COMPACT_ATOMS: atom_id res chain seq x y z
N PRO A 1 7.26 11.00 9.17
CA PRO A 1 8.30 10.28 8.44
C PRO A 1 9.12 11.25 7.60
N ASP A 2 10.42 10.94 7.42
CA ASP A 2 11.32 11.69 6.55
C ASP A 2 11.07 11.30 5.08
N VAL A 3 10.07 11.91 4.47
CA VAL A 3 9.70 11.64 3.08
C VAL A 3 10.82 12.02 2.12
N ILE A 4 11.53 13.13 2.40
CA ILE A 4 12.64 13.63 1.58
C ILE A 4 13.78 12.62 1.53
N GLY A 5 14.21 12.12 2.69
CA GLY A 5 15.25 11.09 2.77
C GLY A 5 14.84 9.80 2.07
N VAL A 6 13.59 9.37 2.25
CA VAL A 6 13.07 8.15 1.60
C VAL A 6 13.04 8.30 0.08
N THR A 7 12.54 9.41 -0.47
CA THR A 7 12.49 9.62 -1.93
C THR A 7 13.88 9.63 -2.56
N ARG A 8 14.85 10.30 -1.91
CA ARG A 8 16.25 10.30 -2.35
C ARG A 8 16.84 8.89 -2.39
N ILE A 9 16.76 8.16 -1.29
CA ILE A 9 17.31 6.80 -1.19
C ILE A 9 16.63 5.86 -2.21
N THR A 10 15.31 6.00 -2.40
CA THR A 10 14.57 5.18 -3.38
C THR A 10 15.06 5.46 -4.79
N ARG A 11 15.25 6.72 -5.17
CA ARG A 11 15.76 7.07 -6.50
C ARG A 11 17.19 6.60 -6.72
N GLU A 12 18.05 6.71 -5.71
CA GLU A 12 19.43 6.21 -5.76
C GLU A 12 19.46 4.68 -5.98
N ALA A 13 18.60 3.94 -5.26
CA ALA A 13 18.49 2.49 -5.39
C ALA A 13 17.82 2.03 -6.70
N PHE A 14 16.84 2.80 -7.21
CA PHE A 14 16.06 2.46 -8.39
C PHE A 14 16.08 3.61 -9.42
N PRO A 15 17.22 3.87 -10.07
CA PRO A 15 17.41 5.05 -10.92
C PRO A 15 16.51 5.07 -12.18
N LYS A 16 16.03 3.91 -12.64
CA LYS A 16 15.23 3.77 -13.86
C LYS A 16 13.75 3.47 -13.60
N CYS A 17 13.34 3.29 -12.35
CA CYS A 17 11.96 2.97 -12.03
C CYS A 17 11.10 4.22 -11.95
N ASP A 18 9.81 4.08 -12.25
CA ASP A 18 8.83 5.08 -11.87
C ASP A 18 8.65 5.04 -10.36
N VAL A 19 8.84 6.21 -9.72
CA VAL A 19 8.69 6.34 -8.27
C VAL A 19 7.61 7.37 -8.00
N SER A 20 6.65 7.00 -7.14
CA SER A 20 5.52 7.86 -6.81
C SER A 20 5.26 7.89 -5.31
N VAL A 21 4.89 9.06 -4.80
CA VAL A 21 4.31 9.23 -3.47
C VAL A 21 2.80 9.19 -3.62
N PHE A 22 2.16 8.18 -3.01
CA PHE A 22 0.70 8.10 -2.93
C PHE A 22 0.19 8.79 -1.67
N SER A 23 -0.86 9.59 -1.81
CA SER A 23 -1.44 10.39 -0.73
C SER A 23 -2.96 10.46 -0.85
N ASN A 24 -3.65 10.67 0.27
CA ASN A 24 -5.07 11.08 0.27
C ASN A 24 -5.27 12.57 -0.03
N GLY A 25 -4.22 13.33 -0.25
CA GLY A 25 -4.27 14.75 -0.61
C GLY A 25 -4.35 15.74 0.56
N ILE A 26 -4.85 15.33 1.73
CA ILE A 26 -5.18 16.23 2.87
C ILE A 26 -4.00 17.12 3.28
N LEU A 27 -2.79 16.57 3.31
CA LEU A 27 -1.61 17.28 3.80
C LEU A 27 -0.73 17.85 2.67
N LEU A 28 -1.08 17.69 1.40
CA LEU A 28 -0.19 18.11 0.30
C LEU A 28 0.04 19.62 0.27
N LEU A 29 -0.99 20.43 0.52
CA LEU A 29 -0.84 21.89 0.59
C LEU A 29 -0.04 22.36 1.81
N GLN A 30 0.04 21.56 2.84
CA GLN A 30 0.78 21.86 4.07
C GLN A 30 2.26 21.44 3.96
N GLN A 31 2.63 20.71 2.89
CA GLN A 31 4.03 20.33 2.69
C GLN A 31 4.89 21.57 2.43
N LYS A 32 6.10 21.56 3.01
CA LYS A 32 7.10 22.61 2.77
C LYS A 32 7.58 22.59 1.32
N ASP A 33 8.12 23.70 0.85
CA ASP A 33 8.70 23.79 -0.49
C ASP A 33 9.79 22.72 -0.72
N SER A 34 10.57 22.37 0.33
CA SER A 34 11.60 21.33 0.28
C SER A 34 11.07 19.93 -0.10
N PHE A 35 9.80 19.61 0.20
CA PHE A 35 9.18 18.38 -0.26
C PHE A 35 8.99 18.38 -1.78
N TRP A 36 8.46 19.48 -2.33
CA TRP A 36 8.22 19.64 -3.75
C TRP A 36 9.52 19.72 -4.56
N GLU A 37 10.51 20.42 -4.03
CA GLU A 37 11.87 20.49 -4.58
C GLU A 37 12.49 19.09 -4.64
N SER A 38 12.39 18.32 -3.57
CA SER A 38 12.86 16.93 -3.53
C SER A 38 12.13 16.04 -4.56
N CYS A 39 10.82 16.17 -4.69
CA CYS A 39 10.08 15.42 -5.71
C CYS A 39 10.57 15.76 -7.13
N ARG A 40 10.79 17.04 -7.43
CA ARG A 40 11.36 17.48 -8.70
C ARG A 40 12.77 16.92 -8.92
N ASP A 41 13.66 17.12 -7.96
CA ASP A 41 15.09 16.81 -8.10
C ASP A 41 15.35 15.30 -8.25
N TYR A 42 14.51 14.49 -7.61
CA TYR A 42 14.58 13.03 -7.71
C TYR A 42 13.58 12.41 -8.69
N GLY A 43 12.83 13.23 -9.45
CA GLY A 43 11.87 12.75 -10.45
C GLY A 43 10.77 11.88 -9.85
N ILE A 44 10.22 12.30 -8.71
CA ILE A 44 9.15 11.59 -7.99
C ILE A 44 7.80 12.16 -8.40
N ASN A 45 6.88 11.29 -8.80
CA ASN A 45 5.50 11.70 -9.06
C ASN A 45 4.72 11.79 -7.73
N VAL A 46 3.75 12.69 -7.68
CA VAL A 46 2.79 12.77 -6.57
C VAL A 46 1.43 12.32 -7.09
N ILE A 47 0.88 11.27 -6.48
CA ILE A 47 -0.39 10.64 -6.88
C ILE A 47 -1.37 10.78 -5.73
N ALA A 48 -2.53 11.40 -5.99
CA ALA A 48 -3.60 11.49 -5.01
C ALA A 48 -4.68 10.44 -5.25
N SER A 49 -5.26 9.92 -4.16
CA SER A 49 -6.45 9.09 -4.22
C SER A 49 -7.68 9.98 -4.06
N ALA A 50 -8.64 9.88 -4.99
CA ALA A 50 -9.85 10.70 -5.01
C ALA A 50 -10.90 10.18 -4.01
N TYR A 51 -10.63 10.28 -2.71
CA TYR A 51 -11.61 10.01 -1.68
C TYR A 51 -12.66 11.13 -1.59
N PRO A 52 -13.88 10.86 -1.08
CA PRO A 52 -14.94 11.87 -0.88
C PRO A 52 -14.62 12.76 0.33
N ILE A 53 -13.50 13.45 0.26
CA ILE A 53 -13.01 14.40 1.26
C ILE A 53 -12.75 15.75 0.56
N ASP A 54 -13.02 16.81 1.28
CA ASP A 54 -12.82 18.16 0.73
C ASP A 54 -11.32 18.50 0.74
N ILE A 55 -10.72 18.49 -0.45
CA ILE A 55 -9.35 18.96 -0.69
C ILE A 55 -9.36 19.94 -1.86
N ASN A 56 -8.61 21.03 -1.74
CA ASN A 56 -8.46 21.98 -2.84
C ASN A 56 -7.46 21.43 -3.87
N VAL A 57 -7.97 20.59 -4.76
CA VAL A 57 -7.17 19.89 -5.79
C VAL A 57 -6.49 20.86 -6.73
N ASP A 58 -7.18 21.92 -7.17
CA ASP A 58 -6.61 22.92 -8.08
C ASP A 58 -5.41 23.61 -7.46
N ALA A 59 -5.47 23.94 -6.18
CA ALA A 59 -4.34 24.52 -5.47
C ALA A 59 -3.17 23.53 -5.33
N VAL A 60 -3.45 22.22 -5.12
CA VAL A 60 -2.41 21.18 -5.11
C VAL A 60 -1.76 21.04 -6.47
N ARG A 61 -2.57 21.02 -7.54
CA ARG A 61 -2.10 20.95 -8.94
C ARG A 61 -1.21 22.16 -9.28
N ALA A 62 -1.71 23.34 -9.02
CA ALA A 62 -0.96 24.58 -9.26
C ALA A 62 0.37 24.61 -8.50
N ARG A 63 0.38 24.08 -7.27
CA ARG A 63 1.62 23.98 -6.50
C ARG A 63 2.59 22.96 -7.10
N ALA A 64 2.13 21.78 -7.49
CA ALA A 64 2.95 20.79 -8.17
C ALA A 64 3.55 21.34 -9.47
N GLU A 65 2.75 21.99 -10.30
CA GLU A 65 3.19 22.65 -11.53
C GLU A 65 4.25 23.73 -11.27
N ARG A 66 4.05 24.58 -10.27
CA ARG A 66 5.03 25.59 -9.86
C ARG A 66 6.41 25.00 -9.57
N PHE A 67 6.46 23.80 -9.01
CA PHE A 67 7.71 23.09 -8.72
C PHE A 67 8.18 22.15 -9.83
N GLY A 68 7.42 22.02 -10.94
CA GLY A 68 7.74 21.09 -12.01
C GLY A 68 7.57 19.62 -11.61
N VAL A 69 6.68 19.32 -10.67
CA VAL A 69 6.38 17.98 -10.19
C VAL A 69 5.15 17.42 -10.91
N LYS A 70 5.24 16.21 -11.44
CA LYS A 70 4.10 15.53 -12.04
C LYS A 70 3.10 15.16 -10.94
N PHE A 71 1.89 15.70 -11.05
CA PHE A 71 0.76 15.37 -10.19
C PHE A 71 -0.30 14.61 -10.98
N GLY A 72 -0.92 13.62 -10.38
CA GLY A 72 -1.99 12.84 -10.99
C GLY A 72 -2.87 12.16 -9.96
N TRP A 73 -3.89 11.45 -10.48
CA TRP A 73 -4.81 10.66 -9.68
C TRP A 73 -4.42 9.19 -9.71
N ALA A 74 -4.65 8.50 -8.60
CA ALA A 74 -4.61 7.05 -8.59
C ALA A 74 -5.63 6.52 -9.60
N TRP A 75 -5.20 5.50 -10.37
CA TRP A 75 -6.00 4.85 -11.43
C TRP A 75 -6.37 5.74 -12.63
N GLY A 76 -5.79 6.95 -12.75
CA GLY A 76 -5.88 7.77 -13.97
C GLY A 76 -7.19 8.52 -14.19
N GLU A 77 -8.10 8.51 -13.21
CA GLU A 77 -9.41 9.16 -13.33
C GLU A 77 -9.51 10.37 -12.40
N GLU A 78 -9.59 11.57 -12.98
CA GLU A 78 -9.62 12.83 -12.24
C GLU A 78 -10.92 13.05 -11.45
N GLU A 79 -12.02 12.45 -11.88
CA GLU A 79 -13.36 12.72 -11.35
C GLU A 79 -13.99 11.54 -10.60
N SER A 80 -13.35 10.35 -10.60
CA SER A 80 -13.89 9.23 -9.84
C SER A 80 -13.56 9.37 -8.36
N SER A 81 -14.60 9.54 -7.56
CA SER A 81 -14.51 9.47 -6.13
C SER A 81 -14.42 8.00 -5.68
N HIS A 82 -13.48 7.69 -4.79
CA HIS A 82 -13.47 6.40 -4.10
C HIS A 82 -14.46 6.41 -2.94
N ASP A 83 -15.73 6.58 -3.27
CA ASP A 83 -16.85 6.58 -2.33
C ASP A 83 -17.26 5.15 -1.91
N THR A 84 -16.85 4.15 -2.71
CA THR A 84 -17.03 2.73 -2.38
C THR A 84 -15.74 1.96 -2.58
N PHE A 85 -15.53 0.90 -1.81
CA PHE A 85 -14.41 -0.01 -1.98
C PHE A 85 -14.73 -1.43 -1.53
N VAL A 86 -13.95 -2.39 -2.04
CA VAL A 86 -14.04 -3.79 -1.65
C VAL A 86 -13.07 -4.06 -0.53
N ILE A 87 -13.57 -4.48 0.62
CA ILE A 87 -12.74 -5.07 1.66
C ILE A 87 -12.61 -6.57 1.44
N THR A 88 -11.49 -7.11 1.86
CA THR A 88 -11.26 -8.56 1.98
C THR A 88 -11.32 -8.89 3.46
N PRO A 89 -12.42 -9.48 3.98
CA PRO A 89 -12.54 -9.78 5.39
C PRO A 89 -11.45 -10.74 5.87
N ILE A 90 -11.12 -10.63 7.15
CA ILE A 90 -10.15 -11.51 7.81
C ILE A 90 -10.88 -12.75 8.31
N ASN A 91 -10.56 -13.90 7.75
CA ASN A 91 -11.00 -15.21 8.25
C ASN A 91 -10.19 -15.58 9.50
N LEU A 92 -10.74 -15.29 10.68
CA LEU A 92 -10.06 -15.56 11.95
C LEU A 92 -9.81 -17.04 12.23
N ALA A 93 -10.58 -17.95 11.64
CA ALA A 93 -10.37 -19.38 11.75
C ALA A 93 -9.06 -19.84 11.06
N GLY A 94 -8.65 -19.11 10.04
CA GLY A 94 -7.43 -19.43 9.29
C GLY A 94 -7.50 -20.78 8.57
N ASP A 95 -8.69 -21.19 8.14
CA ASP A 95 -8.98 -22.46 7.45
C ASP A 95 -9.16 -22.29 5.93
N GLY A 96 -8.92 -21.08 5.41
CA GLY A 96 -9.00 -20.78 3.99
C GLY A 96 -8.01 -21.59 3.14
N ASN A 97 -8.40 -21.90 1.92
CA ASN A 97 -7.54 -22.61 0.96
C ASN A 97 -6.46 -21.68 0.42
N ILE A 98 -5.23 -21.88 0.88
CA ILE A 98 -4.06 -21.03 0.58
C ILE A 98 -3.84 -20.87 -0.93
N LYS A 99 -3.84 -21.97 -1.69
CA LYS A 99 -3.58 -21.95 -3.14
C LYS A 99 -4.70 -21.24 -3.91
N ARG A 100 -5.95 -21.56 -3.57
CA ARG A 100 -7.12 -20.89 -4.18
C ARG A 100 -7.13 -19.40 -3.88
N ASN A 101 -6.89 -19.04 -2.62
CA ASN A 101 -6.90 -17.64 -2.19
C ASN A 101 -5.77 -16.85 -2.86
N PHE A 102 -4.58 -17.43 -3.00
CA PHE A 102 -3.51 -16.79 -3.76
C PHE A 102 -3.87 -16.60 -5.23
N ALA A 103 -4.36 -17.65 -5.89
CA ALA A 103 -4.67 -17.63 -7.32
C ALA A 103 -5.78 -16.64 -7.71
N LEU A 104 -6.72 -16.39 -6.80
CA LEU A 104 -7.85 -15.48 -7.03
C LEU A 104 -7.60 -14.06 -6.46
N CYS A 105 -6.48 -13.84 -5.76
CA CYS A 105 -6.20 -12.57 -5.11
C CYS A 105 -5.62 -11.55 -6.09
N GLY A 106 -6.33 -10.46 -6.38
CA GLY A 106 -5.82 -9.37 -7.23
C GLY A 106 -4.67 -8.55 -6.62
N ARG A 107 -4.32 -8.79 -5.34
CA ARG A 107 -3.21 -8.08 -4.65
C ARG A 107 -1.94 -8.92 -4.54
N ALA A 108 -2.06 -10.24 -4.52
CA ALA A 108 -0.91 -11.13 -4.42
C ALA A 108 -0.01 -10.96 -5.65
N ASN A 109 1.31 -10.89 -5.43
CA ASN A 109 2.32 -10.65 -6.46
C ASN A 109 2.16 -9.33 -7.25
N ASN A 110 1.18 -8.50 -6.89
CA ASN A 110 0.90 -7.22 -7.55
C ASN A 110 1.14 -6.03 -6.61
N CYS A 111 0.89 -6.25 -5.32
CA CYS A 111 1.09 -5.26 -4.27
C CYS A 111 2.19 -5.73 -3.30
N ILE A 112 3.38 -5.99 -3.82
CA ILE A 112 4.54 -6.40 -3.02
C ILE A 112 4.89 -5.29 -2.03
N THR A 113 5.08 -5.65 -0.77
CA THR A 113 5.32 -4.69 0.31
C THR A 113 6.64 -4.97 1.01
N LEU A 114 7.52 -3.99 1.06
CA LEU A 114 8.73 -4.01 1.90
C LEU A 114 8.41 -3.33 3.24
N SER A 115 8.55 -4.07 4.33
CA SER A 115 8.33 -3.55 5.69
C SER A 115 9.35 -4.14 6.66
N HIS A 116 10.13 -3.28 7.32
CA HIS A 116 11.12 -3.68 8.34
C HIS A 116 12.10 -4.76 7.84
N GLY A 117 12.62 -4.61 6.63
CA GLY A 117 13.55 -5.57 6.03
C GLY A 117 12.92 -6.90 5.59
N ARG A 118 11.59 -6.98 5.56
CA ARG A 118 10.82 -8.15 5.14
C ARG A 118 10.03 -7.81 3.89
N LEU A 119 10.20 -8.59 2.85
CA LEU A 119 9.49 -8.45 1.58
C LEU A 119 8.32 -9.44 1.56
N PHE A 120 7.11 -8.91 1.43
CA PHE A 120 5.86 -9.66 1.44
C PHE A 120 5.21 -9.64 0.05
N THR A 121 4.58 -10.75 -0.34
CA THR A 121 3.88 -10.85 -1.62
C THR A 121 2.55 -10.06 -1.67
N CYS A 122 2.09 -9.52 -0.53
CA CYS A 122 0.85 -8.75 -0.44
C CYS A 122 0.90 -7.70 0.68
N THR A 123 -0.11 -6.84 0.74
CA THR A 123 -0.24 -5.78 1.76
C THR A 123 -0.85 -6.26 3.08
N PHE A 124 -1.55 -7.38 3.12
CA PHE A 124 -2.22 -7.87 4.34
C PHE A 124 -1.21 -8.33 5.40
N ALA A 125 -0.31 -9.23 5.02
CA ALA A 125 0.60 -9.89 5.97
C ALA A 125 1.46 -8.92 6.80
N PRO A 126 2.09 -7.85 6.25
CA PRO A 126 2.90 -6.93 7.05
C PRO A 126 2.08 -6.06 8.01
N HIS A 127 0.78 -5.86 7.74
CA HIS A 127 -0.06 -4.92 8.48
C HIS A 127 -1.01 -5.58 9.48
N VAL A 128 -1.25 -6.89 9.41
CA VAL A 128 -2.15 -7.62 10.31
C VAL A 128 -1.77 -7.48 11.80
N ARG A 129 -0.52 -7.17 12.09
CA ARG A 129 -0.05 -6.88 13.45
C ARG A 129 -0.82 -5.74 14.11
N HIS A 130 -1.27 -4.72 13.33
CA HIS A 130 -2.04 -3.61 13.85
C HIS A 130 -3.45 -4.05 14.24
N PHE A 131 -4.07 -4.90 13.41
CA PHE A 131 -5.34 -5.54 13.72
C PHE A 131 -5.22 -6.40 14.99
N ASN A 132 -4.19 -7.25 15.07
CA ASN A 132 -3.94 -8.08 16.24
C ASN A 132 -3.80 -7.24 17.52
N SER A 133 -2.98 -6.20 17.46
CA SER A 133 -2.73 -5.32 18.61
C SER A 133 -3.99 -4.60 19.06
N TYR A 134 -4.81 -4.11 18.12
CA TYR A 134 -5.99 -3.31 18.42
C TYR A 134 -7.15 -4.17 18.95
N PHE A 135 -7.40 -5.33 18.33
CA PHE A 135 -8.53 -6.20 18.65
C PHE A 135 -8.19 -7.38 19.57
N GLY A 136 -6.97 -7.46 20.09
CA GLY A 136 -6.53 -8.58 20.94
C GLY A 136 -6.59 -9.92 20.21
N LYS A 137 -6.25 -9.96 18.92
CA LYS A 137 -6.23 -11.17 18.10
C LYS A 137 -4.81 -11.67 17.87
N SER A 138 -4.70 -12.89 17.33
CA SER A 138 -3.41 -13.58 17.11
C SER A 138 -3.35 -14.24 15.74
N VAL A 139 -3.72 -13.49 14.69
CA VAL A 139 -3.50 -13.93 13.30
C VAL A 139 -2.00 -14.11 13.10
N ALA A 140 -1.57 -15.33 12.81
CA ALA A 140 -0.15 -15.68 12.79
C ALA A 140 0.50 -15.30 11.44
N ILE A 141 1.63 -14.61 11.52
CA ILE A 141 2.57 -14.41 10.41
C ILE A 141 3.88 -15.09 10.80
N THR A 142 4.39 -15.93 9.92
CA THR A 142 5.58 -16.76 10.12
C THR A 142 6.69 -16.39 9.16
N ASP A 143 7.88 -16.95 9.33
CA ASP A 143 9.00 -16.73 8.40
C ASP A 143 8.72 -17.26 6.98
N ALA A 144 7.72 -18.13 6.82
CA ALA A 144 7.25 -18.58 5.50
C ALA A 144 6.40 -17.53 4.76
N ASP A 145 5.97 -16.45 5.42
CA ASP A 145 5.11 -15.41 4.84
C ASP A 145 5.88 -14.25 4.19
N PHE A 146 7.21 -14.22 4.31
CA PHE A 146 8.05 -13.15 3.77
C PHE A 146 9.45 -13.62 3.37
N VAL A 147 10.14 -12.78 2.63
CA VAL A 147 11.58 -12.91 2.41
C VAL A 147 12.30 -11.87 3.28
N ASN A 148 13.26 -12.32 4.08
CA ASN A 148 14.16 -11.41 4.80
C ASN A 148 15.21 -10.89 3.80
N ILE A 149 15.22 -9.59 3.48
CA ILE A 149 16.13 -9.00 2.50
C ILE A 149 17.59 -8.93 2.98
N TYR A 150 17.84 -9.19 4.26
CA TYR A 150 19.20 -9.25 4.83
C TYR A 150 19.77 -10.68 4.83
N SER A 151 19.00 -11.66 4.38
CA SER A 151 19.50 -13.03 4.19
C SER A 151 20.27 -13.15 2.88
N ASP A 152 21.17 -14.13 2.82
CA ASP A 152 21.87 -14.49 1.60
C ASP A 152 20.91 -15.29 0.68
N ILE A 153 20.15 -14.55 -0.13
CA ILE A 153 19.15 -15.11 -1.04
C ILE A 153 19.34 -14.53 -2.45
N ALA A 154 19.32 -15.39 -3.45
CA ALA A 154 19.44 -14.97 -4.84
C ALA A 154 18.19 -14.21 -5.34
N ALA A 155 18.38 -13.28 -6.28
CA ALA A 155 17.28 -12.49 -6.83
C ALA A 155 16.19 -13.36 -7.47
N ASP A 156 16.56 -14.43 -8.19
CA ASP A 156 15.60 -15.36 -8.79
C ASP A 156 14.76 -16.10 -7.74
N ASP A 157 15.35 -16.42 -6.59
CA ASP A 157 14.62 -17.02 -5.48
C ASP A 157 13.64 -16.03 -4.84
N ILE A 158 14.01 -14.75 -4.75
CA ILE A 158 13.09 -13.70 -4.31
C ILE A 158 11.90 -13.62 -5.27
N LEU A 159 12.15 -13.53 -6.57
CA LEU A 159 11.09 -13.44 -7.59
C LEU A 159 10.16 -14.66 -7.51
N ARG A 160 10.72 -15.86 -7.42
CA ARG A 160 9.95 -17.09 -7.27
C ARG A 160 9.09 -17.07 -6.00
N ARG A 161 9.67 -16.72 -4.86
CA ARG A 161 8.95 -16.63 -3.57
C ARG A 161 7.81 -15.61 -3.60
N MET A 162 7.98 -14.47 -4.30
CA MET A 162 6.92 -13.48 -4.44
C MET A 162 5.77 -13.95 -5.33
N ALA A 163 6.01 -14.92 -6.22
CA ALA A 163 5.01 -15.51 -7.09
C ALA A 163 4.32 -16.76 -6.52
N GLU A 164 4.66 -17.16 -5.30
CA GLU A 164 4.11 -18.36 -4.63
C GLU A 164 3.11 -18.00 -3.52
N PRO A 165 2.14 -18.91 -3.24
CA PRO A 165 1.23 -18.77 -2.10
C PRO A 165 1.99 -18.74 -0.78
N ILE A 166 1.55 -17.88 0.15
CA ILE A 166 2.08 -17.79 1.51
C ILE A 166 1.07 -18.31 2.53
N PRO A 167 1.51 -18.81 3.69
CA PRO A 167 0.61 -19.29 4.74
C PRO A 167 -0.47 -18.29 5.16
N ALA A 168 -0.18 -17.00 5.15
CA ALA A 168 -1.11 -15.94 5.50
C ALA A 168 -2.34 -15.88 4.56
N CYS A 169 -2.27 -16.43 3.34
CA CYS A 169 -3.41 -16.49 2.42
C CYS A 169 -4.64 -17.20 3.01
N ARG A 170 -4.46 -18.10 3.99
CA ARG A 170 -5.56 -18.79 4.68
C ARG A 170 -6.48 -17.86 5.48
N TYR A 171 -5.99 -16.67 5.83
CA TYR A 171 -6.75 -15.69 6.61
C TYR A 171 -7.57 -14.71 5.75
N CYS A 172 -7.54 -14.81 4.43
CA CYS A 172 -8.32 -13.95 3.56
C CYS A 172 -9.65 -14.61 3.17
N ASP A 173 -10.76 -13.93 3.43
CA ASP A 173 -12.04 -14.27 2.81
C ASP A 173 -12.20 -13.49 1.50
N LEU A 174 -12.07 -14.18 0.37
CA LEU A 174 -12.16 -13.57 -0.96
C LEU A 174 -13.58 -13.28 -1.42
N ASN A 175 -14.60 -13.59 -0.63
CA ASN A 175 -15.99 -13.22 -0.97
C ASN A 175 -16.23 -11.71 -0.88
N GLY A 176 -15.28 -10.94 -0.44
CA GLY A 176 -15.23 -9.49 -0.45
C GLY A 176 -16.57 -8.75 -0.18
N ARG A 177 -16.52 -7.65 0.50
CA ARG A 177 -17.71 -6.81 0.70
C ARG A 177 -17.50 -5.45 0.08
N PHE A 178 -18.48 -4.94 -0.66
CA PHE A 178 -18.53 -3.52 -1.01
C PHE A 178 -18.97 -2.73 0.22
N ILE A 179 -18.22 -1.72 0.57
CA ILE A 179 -18.57 -0.79 1.63
C ILE A 179 -18.46 0.65 1.11
N GLU A 180 -19.33 1.52 1.60
CA GLU A 180 -19.22 2.95 1.37
C GLU A 180 -18.06 3.52 2.19
N TRP A 181 -17.37 4.50 1.63
CA TRP A 181 -16.35 5.22 2.34
C TRP A 181 -16.96 5.96 3.53
N GLY A 182 -16.32 5.88 4.67
CA GLY A 182 -16.79 6.51 5.88
C GLY A 182 -15.77 6.46 7.01
N ILE A 183 -16.12 7.05 8.13
CA ILE A 183 -15.30 7.00 9.34
C ILE A 183 -15.52 5.63 9.99
N SER A 184 -14.44 4.87 10.20
CA SER A 184 -14.48 3.58 10.90
C SER A 184 -15.05 3.76 12.32
N GLU A 185 -15.99 2.92 12.69
CA GLU A 185 -16.51 2.81 14.07
C GLU A 185 -15.52 2.08 14.99
N ARG A 186 -14.44 1.56 14.43
CA ARG A 186 -13.39 0.79 15.13
C ARG A 186 -13.92 -0.51 15.75
N LYS A 187 -14.91 -1.09 15.12
CA LYS A 187 -15.48 -2.39 15.50
C LYS A 187 -14.84 -3.52 14.69
N ILE A 188 -14.73 -4.69 15.31
CA ILE A 188 -14.10 -5.83 14.65
C ILE A 188 -14.87 -6.29 13.41
N ASP A 189 -16.18 -6.15 13.41
CA ASP A 189 -17.09 -6.55 12.31
C ASP A 189 -16.83 -5.80 11.01
N GLU A 190 -16.10 -4.68 11.07
CA GLU A 190 -15.63 -3.96 9.88
C GLU A 190 -14.53 -4.73 9.14
N TRP A 191 -13.87 -5.67 9.81
CA TRP A 191 -12.64 -6.34 9.34
C TRP A 191 -12.78 -7.84 9.13
N VAL A 192 -13.82 -8.48 9.70
CA VAL A 192 -14.03 -9.94 9.68
C VAL A 192 -15.30 -10.36 8.97
#